data_88b73e1d1426e0eebf4e24096890cb11
#
_entry.id   88b73e1d1426e0eebf4e24096890cb11
#
_cell.length_a   1.000
_cell.length_b   1.000
_cell.length_c   1.000
_cell.angle_alpha   90.00
_cell.angle_beta   90.00
_cell.angle_gamma   90.00
#
_symmetry.space_group_name_H-M   'P 1'
#
loop_
_entity.id
_entity.type
_entity.pdbx_description
1 polymer ?
#
loop_
_entity_poly.entity_id
_entity_poly.type
_entity_poly.pdbx_seq_one_letter_code
_entity_poly.pdbx_strand_id
1 'polypeptide(L)'
;MPIYDWMRGLKNDRKLKELCLPGSHDAGVYRDKQAGVKPGSSTRTQYSPIYNQAMHGSRVFDVRCFLRTTGVFKKTKTVTMGHFFKEGKDGSFGDYGGTLMSALQDAALFLGTNQTEFLIFRIGHTKCTGNVAEALQQFRQTTDPTTHKQVYYSIIHRGATGNLADLEVWQLRGKLLLVFDKEFNSPNFSTADGYYPYHKYPTVGATGLSFCGKYSGGLGKSLALKSKDKGNWSAAGAVEMANAACEEHESHGGGDHLFWVYWQETGGDVLKQTTASQGMHARLDNFLSEFRNPKNKLRLPNVIGHDFVDATTCRKILKMNPDVDTQF
;
A
#
# COMPACT_ATOMS: atom_id res chain seq x y z
N MET A 1 -13.55 15.11 12.59
CA MET A 1 -13.13 13.73 12.94
C MET A 1 -11.63 13.61 12.70
N PRO A 2 -10.84 13.02 13.61
CA PRO A 2 -9.39 12.89 13.41
C PRO A 2 -9.06 12.05 12.18
N ILE A 3 -8.00 12.40 11.46
CA ILE A 3 -7.63 11.70 10.23
C ILE A 3 -7.25 10.22 10.45
N TYR A 4 -6.82 9.86 11.63
CA TYR A 4 -6.50 8.47 11.98
C TYR A 4 -7.74 7.59 12.24
N ASP A 5 -8.94 8.18 12.35
CA ASP A 5 -10.21 7.50 12.64
C ASP A 5 -11.30 7.84 11.60
N TRP A 6 -10.87 8.12 10.38
CA TRP A 6 -11.75 8.62 9.33
C TRP A 6 -12.78 7.60 8.82
N MET A 7 -12.50 6.31 8.96
CA MET A 7 -13.44 5.27 8.53
C MET A 7 -14.65 5.16 9.46
N ARG A 8 -14.62 5.76 10.64
CA ARG A 8 -15.78 5.84 11.53
C ARG A 8 -17.02 6.42 10.83
N GLY A 9 -16.81 7.38 9.91
CA GLY A 9 -17.88 8.01 9.14
C GLY A 9 -18.43 7.17 7.98
N LEU A 10 -17.75 6.10 7.59
CA LEU A 10 -18.19 5.26 6.49
C LEU A 10 -19.45 4.46 6.87
N LYS A 11 -20.37 4.33 5.94
CA LYS A 11 -21.49 3.41 6.06
C LYS A 11 -21.00 1.97 6.10
N ASN A 12 -21.62 1.17 6.95
CA ASN A 12 -21.18 -0.20 7.20
C ASN A 12 -21.35 -1.15 6.01
N ASP A 13 -22.35 -0.90 5.18
CA ASP A 13 -22.71 -1.69 3.99
C ASP A 13 -21.92 -1.30 2.72
N ARG A 14 -21.07 -0.27 2.79
CA ARG A 14 -20.20 0.07 1.66
C ARG A 14 -19.19 -1.04 1.42
N LYS A 15 -19.00 -1.37 0.16
CA LYS A 15 -18.02 -2.37 -0.27
C LYS A 15 -16.63 -1.76 -0.42
N LEU A 16 -15.60 -2.57 -0.20
CA LEU A 16 -14.21 -2.16 -0.35
C LEU A 16 -13.94 -1.54 -1.73
N LYS A 17 -14.51 -2.09 -2.79
CA LYS A 17 -14.41 -1.58 -4.17
C LYS A 17 -15.10 -0.22 -4.42
N GLU A 18 -15.83 0.29 -3.47
CA GLU A 18 -16.49 1.60 -3.55
C GLU A 18 -15.72 2.70 -2.82
N LEU A 19 -14.62 2.34 -2.16
CA LEU A 19 -13.80 3.26 -1.39
C LEU A 19 -12.62 3.77 -2.22
N CYS A 20 -12.21 5.01 -1.93
CA CYS A 20 -10.94 5.58 -2.35
C CYS A 20 -10.01 5.70 -1.15
N LEU A 21 -8.99 4.85 -1.10
CA LEU A 21 -8.11 4.67 0.05
C LEU A 21 -6.75 5.35 -0.18
N PRO A 22 -6.25 6.17 0.75
CA PRO A 22 -4.85 6.56 0.74
C PRO A 22 -3.96 5.33 0.88
N GLY A 23 -2.99 5.19 -0.02
CA GLY A 23 -2.03 4.09 -0.04
C GLY A 23 -0.59 4.57 0.18
N SER A 24 0.25 3.71 0.69
CA SER A 24 1.68 3.92 0.89
C SER A 24 2.48 3.02 -0.04
N HIS A 25 3.24 3.63 -0.96
CA HIS A 25 4.16 2.91 -1.83
C HIS A 25 5.44 2.57 -1.05
N ASP A 26 5.96 1.34 -1.26
CA ASP A 26 7.16 0.84 -0.55
C ASP A 26 7.15 1.18 0.95
N ALA A 27 6.03 0.90 1.60
CA ALA A 27 5.65 1.39 2.93
C ALA A 27 6.69 1.14 4.03
N GLY A 28 7.52 0.12 3.85
CA GLY A 28 8.55 -0.26 4.82
C GLY A 28 9.85 0.51 4.71
N VAL A 29 10.07 1.31 3.66
CA VAL A 29 11.37 1.94 3.38
C VAL A 29 11.42 3.36 3.92
N TYR A 30 11.51 3.47 5.25
CA TYR A 30 11.50 4.74 5.98
C TYR A 30 12.80 5.05 6.72
N ARG A 31 13.80 4.17 6.63
CA ARG A 31 15.11 4.36 7.28
C ARG A 31 16.20 4.46 6.24
N ASP A 32 17.11 5.41 6.45
CA ASP A 32 18.33 5.53 5.65
C ASP A 32 19.37 4.51 6.14
N LYS A 33 19.16 3.23 5.92
CA LYS A 33 20.18 2.21 6.23
C LYS A 33 20.47 1.41 4.99
N GLN A 34 21.63 1.68 4.48
CA GLN A 34 22.21 1.16 3.27
C GLN A 34 22.81 -0.23 3.45
N ALA A 35 22.48 -1.12 2.53
CA ALA A 35 23.32 -2.25 2.22
C ALA A 35 23.94 -1.99 0.83
N GLY A 36 25.19 -1.56 0.79
CA GLY A 36 25.95 -1.52 -0.46
C GLY A 36 25.61 -0.42 -1.48
N VAL A 37 24.89 0.62 -1.10
CA VAL A 37 24.48 1.71 -2.01
C VAL A 37 25.57 2.77 -2.10
N LYS A 38 25.81 3.30 -3.29
CA LYS A 38 26.66 4.48 -3.47
C LYS A 38 26.09 5.65 -2.66
N PRO A 39 26.93 6.43 -1.93
CA PRO A 39 26.48 7.65 -1.29
C PRO A 39 25.70 8.53 -2.28
N GLY A 40 24.49 8.94 -1.91
CA GLY A 40 23.64 9.82 -2.73
C GLY A 40 22.51 9.13 -3.51
N SER A 41 22.38 7.80 -3.48
CA SER A 41 21.23 7.09 -4.02
C SER A 41 20.37 6.58 -2.87
N SER A 42 19.38 7.31 -2.42
CA SER A 42 18.42 6.80 -1.45
C SER A 42 17.18 6.31 -2.18
N THR A 43 16.72 5.18 -1.76
CA THR A 43 15.50 4.53 -2.19
C THR A 43 14.39 4.75 -1.16
N ARG A 44 14.65 5.65 -0.18
CA ARG A 44 13.66 5.96 0.85
C ARG A 44 12.40 6.56 0.24
N THR A 45 11.28 5.88 0.49
CA THR A 45 9.96 6.25 -0.02
C THR A 45 9.04 6.78 1.07
N GLN A 46 9.41 6.61 2.34
CA GLN A 46 8.60 7.04 3.47
C GLN A 46 9.43 7.74 4.55
N TYR A 47 8.80 8.61 5.35
CA TYR A 47 9.47 9.25 6.49
C TYR A 47 9.35 8.48 7.80
N SER A 48 8.32 7.63 7.95
CA SER A 48 7.94 7.09 9.23
C SER A 48 7.48 5.63 9.15
N PRO A 49 7.48 4.90 10.28
CA PRO A 49 6.94 3.55 10.37
C PRO A 49 5.46 3.47 9.97
N ILE A 50 4.98 2.26 9.73
CA ILE A 50 3.60 1.99 9.30
C ILE A 50 2.57 2.54 10.27
N TYR A 51 2.82 2.46 11.58
CA TYR A 51 1.94 3.07 12.59
C TYR A 51 1.68 4.55 12.30
N ASN A 52 2.75 5.34 12.09
CA ASN A 52 2.61 6.78 11.84
C ASN A 52 1.98 7.07 10.48
N GLN A 53 2.27 6.27 9.46
CA GLN A 53 1.62 6.39 8.16
C GLN A 53 0.09 6.13 8.27
N ALA A 54 -0.32 5.14 9.09
CA ALA A 54 -1.71 4.88 9.41
C ALA A 54 -2.36 6.04 10.19
N MET A 55 -1.62 6.63 11.15
CA MET A 55 -2.05 7.83 11.88
C MET A 55 -2.24 9.04 10.95
N HIS A 56 -1.48 9.11 9.85
CA HIS A 56 -1.65 10.13 8.82
C HIS A 56 -2.81 9.83 7.84
N GLY A 57 -3.49 8.69 7.95
CA GLY A 57 -4.68 8.36 7.18
C GLY A 57 -4.50 7.27 6.14
N SER A 58 -3.28 6.77 5.90
CA SER A 58 -3.06 5.66 4.96
C SER A 58 -3.70 4.35 5.45
N ARG A 59 -4.25 3.57 4.51
CA ARG A 59 -4.91 2.29 4.83
C ARG A 59 -4.45 1.12 3.97
N VAL A 60 -3.76 1.38 2.87
CA VAL A 60 -3.19 0.35 2.02
C VAL A 60 -1.67 0.52 1.98
N PHE A 61 -0.93 -0.56 2.22
CA PHE A 61 0.51 -0.54 2.36
C PHE A 61 1.15 -1.53 1.39
N ASP A 62 1.98 -1.03 0.47
CA ASP A 62 2.81 -1.85 -0.42
C ASP A 62 4.03 -2.33 0.38
N VAL A 63 3.97 -3.59 0.82
CA VAL A 63 4.97 -4.24 1.68
C VAL A 63 5.82 -5.17 0.84
N ARG A 64 7.07 -4.79 0.59
CA ARG A 64 8.02 -5.60 -0.20
C ARG A 64 9.02 -6.27 0.72
N CYS A 65 8.98 -7.60 0.78
CA CYS A 65 9.76 -8.40 1.71
C CYS A 65 11.04 -8.92 1.10
N PHE A 66 12.15 -8.78 1.83
CA PHE A 66 13.47 -9.26 1.48
C PHE A 66 14.15 -9.94 2.67
N LEU A 67 15.01 -10.91 2.41
CA LEU A 67 15.77 -11.57 3.46
C LEU A 67 17.08 -10.83 3.70
N ARG A 68 17.23 -10.26 4.88
CA ARG A 68 18.50 -9.67 5.35
C ARG A 68 19.24 -10.66 6.21
N THR A 69 20.50 -10.92 5.87
CA THR A 69 21.42 -11.71 6.69
C THR A 69 22.40 -10.77 7.37
N THR A 70 22.52 -10.86 8.69
CA THR A 70 23.44 -10.06 9.50
C THR A 70 24.29 -10.95 10.42
N GLY A 71 25.43 -10.43 10.87
CA GLY A 71 26.36 -11.13 11.75
C GLY A 71 27.49 -11.84 10.99
N VAL A 72 28.71 -11.78 11.56
CA VAL A 72 29.91 -12.38 10.99
C VAL A 72 30.04 -13.84 11.44
N PHE A 73 29.94 -14.09 12.74
CA PHE A 73 30.06 -15.43 13.32
C PHE A 73 28.74 -16.18 13.44
N LYS A 74 27.72 -15.49 13.91
CA LYS A 74 26.35 -16.03 13.98
C LYS A 74 25.49 -15.28 12.97
N LYS A 75 25.19 -15.95 11.87
CA LYS A 75 24.30 -15.38 10.82
C LYS A 75 22.87 -15.39 11.29
N THR A 76 22.28 -14.21 11.43
CA THR A 76 20.85 -14.04 11.72
C THR A 76 20.14 -13.63 10.45
N LYS A 77 19.07 -14.33 10.11
CA LYS A 77 18.19 -14.04 8.99
C LYS A 77 16.95 -13.30 9.49
N THR A 78 16.65 -12.16 8.89
CA THR A 78 15.49 -11.36 9.27
C THR A 78 14.74 -10.94 8.01
N VAL A 79 13.43 -11.09 8.00
CA VAL A 79 12.57 -10.56 6.94
C VAL A 79 12.43 -9.06 7.16
N THR A 80 13.00 -8.30 6.24
CA THR A 80 12.94 -6.84 6.23
C THR A 80 12.13 -6.37 5.02
N MET A 81 11.52 -5.23 5.15
CA MET A 81 10.97 -4.52 4.00
C MET A 81 12.08 -3.73 3.31
N GLY A 82 11.99 -3.54 2.00
CA GLY A 82 13.04 -2.86 1.27
C GLY A 82 12.65 -2.50 -0.16
N HIS A 83 13.54 -1.74 -0.80
CA HIS A 83 13.45 -1.41 -2.21
C HIS A 83 14.79 -1.73 -2.88
N PHE A 84 14.79 -2.62 -3.87
CA PHE A 84 15.99 -3.07 -4.58
C PHE A 84 15.82 -2.98 -6.10
N PHE A 85 16.77 -2.31 -6.76
CA PHE A 85 16.72 -2.08 -8.22
C PHE A 85 17.15 -3.27 -9.06
N LYS A 86 18.02 -4.11 -8.52
CA LYS A 86 18.45 -5.36 -9.15
C LYS A 86 18.31 -6.49 -8.15
N GLU A 87 17.51 -7.45 -8.51
CA GLU A 87 17.46 -8.73 -7.84
C GLU A 87 18.67 -9.58 -8.28
N GLY A 88 19.88 -9.08 -7.97
CA GLY A 88 21.10 -9.86 -8.10
C GLY A 88 21.24 -10.82 -6.93
N LYS A 89 22.12 -11.83 -7.07
CA LYS A 89 22.41 -12.81 -6.01
C LYS A 89 22.78 -12.18 -4.66
N ASP A 90 23.14 -10.91 -4.63
CA ASP A 90 23.69 -10.22 -3.46
C ASP A 90 22.83 -9.07 -2.91
N GLY A 91 21.67 -8.79 -3.48
CA GLY A 91 20.80 -7.69 -3.01
C GLY A 91 21.53 -6.32 -2.94
N SER A 92 22.49 -6.11 -3.84
CA SER A 92 23.55 -5.14 -3.67
C SER A 92 23.20 -3.69 -4.01
N PHE A 93 21.98 -3.44 -4.51
CA PHE A 93 21.56 -2.07 -4.89
C PHE A 93 20.15 -1.78 -4.41
N GLY A 94 20.05 -1.25 -3.20
CA GLY A 94 18.76 -0.88 -2.61
C GLY A 94 18.90 -0.59 -1.11
N ASP A 95 17.79 -0.23 -0.48
CA ASP A 95 17.71 0.07 0.94
C ASP A 95 16.79 -0.90 1.68
N TYR A 96 17.21 -1.30 2.87
CA TYR A 96 16.36 -1.96 3.83
C TYR A 96 15.67 -0.94 4.74
N GLY A 97 14.40 -1.16 4.99
CA GLY A 97 13.62 -0.39 5.95
C GLY A 97 13.40 -1.11 7.28
N GLY A 98 12.17 -1.12 7.75
CA GLY A 98 11.74 -1.88 8.91
C GLY A 98 11.66 -3.39 8.67
N THR A 99 11.43 -4.16 9.72
CA THR A 99 11.17 -5.60 9.59
C THR A 99 9.69 -5.86 9.32
N LEU A 100 9.37 -7.00 8.70
CA LEU A 100 7.97 -7.41 8.55
C LEU A 100 7.29 -7.55 9.93
N MET A 101 7.99 -8.10 10.91
CA MET A 101 7.47 -8.22 12.27
C MET A 101 7.12 -6.85 12.87
N SER A 102 7.99 -5.84 12.71
CA SER A 102 7.68 -4.48 13.20
C SER A 102 6.46 -3.88 12.49
N ALA A 103 6.28 -4.14 11.20
CA ALA A 103 5.12 -3.68 10.46
C ALA A 103 3.81 -4.31 10.96
N LEU A 104 3.84 -5.60 11.25
CA LEU A 104 2.69 -6.33 11.83
C LEU A 104 2.35 -5.83 13.23
N GLN A 105 3.37 -5.54 14.05
CA GLN A 105 3.21 -4.96 15.39
C GLN A 105 2.64 -3.53 15.32
N ASP A 106 3.13 -2.71 14.37
CA ASP A 106 2.59 -1.38 14.10
C ASP A 106 1.10 -1.42 13.73
N ALA A 107 0.73 -2.37 12.86
CA ALA A 107 -0.65 -2.58 12.47
C ALA A 107 -1.52 -3.03 13.67
N ALA A 108 -1.00 -3.92 14.50
CA ALA A 108 -1.71 -4.39 15.69
C ALA A 108 -1.93 -3.25 16.70
N LEU A 109 -0.91 -2.43 16.94
CA LEU A 109 -1.00 -1.28 17.82
C LEU A 109 -2.02 -0.26 17.31
N PHE A 110 -1.99 0.04 16.01
CA PHE A 110 -2.93 0.98 15.39
C PHE A 110 -4.37 0.47 15.49
N LEU A 111 -4.64 -0.77 15.07
CA LEU A 111 -5.98 -1.36 15.07
C LEU A 111 -6.52 -1.63 16.48
N GLY A 112 -5.65 -1.91 17.44
CA GLY A 112 -6.04 -2.08 18.84
C GLY A 112 -6.64 -0.81 19.44
N THR A 113 -6.20 0.36 18.99
CA THR A 113 -6.71 1.67 19.44
C THR A 113 -7.76 2.29 18.54
N ASN A 114 -7.80 1.87 17.26
CA ASN A 114 -8.68 2.43 16.22
C ASN A 114 -9.55 1.33 15.59
N GLN A 115 -10.46 0.77 16.36
CA GLN A 115 -11.26 -0.40 15.97
C GLN A 115 -12.29 -0.14 14.87
N THR A 116 -12.56 1.11 14.54
CA THR A 116 -13.40 1.50 13.39
C THR A 116 -12.68 1.39 12.06
N GLU A 117 -11.35 1.33 12.11
CA GLU A 117 -10.47 1.32 10.96
C GLU A 117 -10.12 -0.10 10.52
N PHE A 118 -9.61 -0.23 9.29
CA PHE A 118 -8.96 -1.45 8.80
C PHE A 118 -7.69 -1.09 8.03
N LEU A 119 -6.78 -2.06 7.89
CA LEU A 119 -5.57 -1.91 7.11
C LEU A 119 -5.48 -3.04 6.08
N ILE A 120 -4.85 -2.77 4.94
CA ILE A 120 -4.53 -3.75 3.90
C ILE A 120 -3.02 -3.75 3.71
N PHE A 121 -2.37 -4.91 3.94
CA PHE A 121 -0.99 -5.14 3.54
C PHE A 121 -0.99 -5.92 2.23
N ARG A 122 -0.53 -5.29 1.16
CA ARG A 122 -0.20 -5.97 -0.07
C ARG A 122 1.26 -6.41 0.00
N ILE A 123 1.49 -7.68 0.27
CA ILE A 123 2.81 -8.27 0.43
C ILE A 123 3.27 -8.82 -0.92
N GLY A 124 4.25 -8.16 -1.50
CA GLY A 124 4.78 -8.48 -2.81
C GLY A 124 6.31 -8.64 -2.82
N HIS A 125 6.84 -9.05 -3.98
CA HIS A 125 8.28 -9.27 -4.19
C HIS A 125 8.91 -10.26 -3.21
N THR A 126 8.17 -11.29 -2.84
CA THR A 126 8.53 -12.23 -1.78
C THR A 126 9.41 -13.38 -2.29
N LYS A 127 10.66 -13.11 -2.65
CA LYS A 127 11.63 -14.17 -2.93
C LYS A 127 12.04 -14.98 -1.68
N CYS A 128 11.64 -14.54 -0.50
CA CYS A 128 11.92 -15.17 0.79
C CYS A 128 10.63 -15.78 1.41
N THR A 129 9.80 -16.42 0.62
CA THR A 129 8.47 -16.92 1.03
C THR A 129 8.49 -17.76 2.30
N GLY A 130 9.44 -18.71 2.45
CA GLY A 130 9.58 -19.51 3.65
C GLY A 130 9.86 -18.68 4.92
N ASN A 131 10.71 -17.66 4.80
CA ASN A 131 11.01 -16.78 5.94
C ASN A 131 9.88 -15.81 6.26
N VAL A 132 9.11 -15.39 5.26
CA VAL A 132 7.86 -14.62 5.48
C VAL A 132 6.87 -15.50 6.23
N ALA A 133 6.70 -16.76 5.83
CA ALA A 133 5.85 -17.72 6.53
C ALA A 133 6.25 -17.91 7.99
N GLU A 134 7.55 -18.04 8.25
CA GLU A 134 8.10 -18.12 9.61
C GLU A 134 7.77 -16.86 10.45
N ALA A 135 7.99 -15.67 9.88
CA ALA A 135 7.69 -14.40 10.56
C ALA A 135 6.20 -14.27 10.90
N LEU A 136 5.32 -14.69 9.99
CA LEU A 136 3.88 -14.70 10.24
C LEU A 136 3.48 -15.73 11.29
N GLN A 137 4.11 -16.90 11.31
CA GLN A 137 3.90 -17.90 12.34
C GLN A 137 4.35 -17.39 13.72
N GLN A 138 5.48 -16.70 13.82
CA GLN A 138 5.92 -16.04 15.03
C GLN A 138 4.92 -14.96 15.49
N PHE A 139 4.40 -14.17 14.56
CA PHE A 139 3.35 -13.19 14.86
C PHE A 139 2.07 -13.84 15.38
N ARG A 140 1.68 -15.01 14.85
CA ARG A 140 0.53 -15.79 15.37
C ARG A 140 0.67 -16.15 16.84
N GLN A 141 1.89 -16.36 17.31
CA GLN A 141 2.20 -16.71 18.69
C GLN A 141 2.35 -15.48 19.59
N THR A 142 2.38 -14.27 19.02
CA THR A 142 2.51 -13.04 19.78
C THR A 142 1.24 -12.80 20.60
N THR A 143 1.41 -12.60 21.89
CA THR A 143 0.33 -12.27 22.81
C THR A 143 0.36 -10.78 23.16
N ASP A 144 -0.80 -10.20 23.33
CA ASP A 144 -0.93 -8.88 23.92
C ASP A 144 -0.53 -8.95 25.40
N PRO A 145 0.40 -8.11 25.88
CA PRO A 145 0.92 -8.18 27.24
C PRO A 145 -0.14 -7.86 28.31
N THR A 146 -1.20 -7.17 27.94
CA THR A 146 -2.27 -6.76 28.86
C THR A 146 -3.40 -7.80 28.93
N THR A 147 -3.83 -8.27 27.75
CA THR A 147 -5.00 -9.16 27.65
C THR A 147 -4.63 -10.63 27.60
N HIS A 148 -3.36 -10.96 27.40
CA HIS A 148 -2.83 -12.31 27.16
C HIS A 148 -3.48 -13.04 25.99
N LYS A 149 -4.23 -12.33 25.13
CA LYS A 149 -4.82 -12.87 23.92
C LYS A 149 -3.83 -12.82 22.77
N GLN A 150 -3.92 -13.77 21.86
CA GLN A 150 -3.09 -13.76 20.65
C GLN A 150 -3.50 -12.59 19.75
N VAL A 151 -2.58 -11.66 19.51
CA VAL A 151 -2.80 -10.45 18.71
C VAL A 151 -3.25 -10.83 17.29
N TYR A 152 -2.63 -11.84 16.71
CA TYR A 152 -2.98 -12.34 15.38
C TYR A 152 -4.49 -12.64 15.25
N TYR A 153 -5.05 -13.39 16.20
CA TYR A 153 -6.46 -13.80 16.12
C TYR A 153 -7.43 -12.63 16.30
N SER A 154 -7.02 -11.57 16.96
CA SER A 154 -7.87 -10.40 17.16
C SER A 154 -7.93 -9.48 15.95
N ILE A 155 -6.81 -9.29 15.24
CA ILE A 155 -6.72 -8.27 14.18
C ILE A 155 -6.73 -8.84 12.77
N ILE A 156 -6.25 -10.06 12.52
CA ILE A 156 -6.21 -10.60 11.16
C ILE A 156 -7.62 -10.95 10.68
N HIS A 157 -7.98 -10.42 9.52
CA HIS A 157 -9.20 -10.83 8.81
C HIS A 157 -9.04 -12.25 8.28
N ARG A 158 -10.04 -13.12 8.48
CA ARG A 158 -9.95 -14.56 8.16
C ARG A 158 -11.26 -15.11 7.63
N GLY A 159 -11.15 -16.21 6.87
CA GLY A 159 -12.30 -17.03 6.49
C GLY A 159 -13.19 -16.46 5.38
N ALA A 160 -12.79 -15.32 4.76
CA ALA A 160 -13.53 -14.87 3.60
C ALA A 160 -13.30 -15.77 2.39
N THR A 161 -14.32 -15.88 1.57
CA THR A 161 -14.31 -16.58 0.29
C THR A 161 -14.73 -15.63 -0.82
N GLY A 162 -14.29 -15.90 -2.04
CA GLY A 162 -14.63 -15.08 -3.20
C GLY A 162 -13.84 -13.76 -3.27
N ASN A 163 -14.38 -12.81 -4.01
CA ASN A 163 -13.71 -11.54 -4.25
C ASN A 163 -13.75 -10.63 -3.01
N LEU A 164 -12.58 -10.36 -2.43
CA LEU A 164 -12.47 -9.51 -1.24
C LEU A 164 -12.83 -8.03 -1.52
N ALA A 165 -12.86 -7.61 -2.78
CA ALA A 165 -13.33 -6.28 -3.15
C ALA A 165 -14.83 -6.07 -2.84
N ASP A 166 -15.57 -7.16 -2.65
CA ASP A 166 -16.99 -7.15 -2.27
C ASP A 166 -17.23 -7.15 -0.75
N LEU A 167 -16.18 -7.26 0.07
CA LEU A 167 -16.32 -7.16 1.52
C LEU A 167 -16.86 -5.79 1.92
N GLU A 168 -17.82 -5.80 2.81
CA GLU A 168 -18.39 -4.60 3.39
C GLU A 168 -17.51 -4.05 4.52
N VAL A 169 -17.57 -2.75 4.74
CA VAL A 169 -16.75 -2.05 5.73
C VAL A 169 -16.88 -2.66 7.13
N TRP A 170 -18.09 -3.06 7.55
CA TRP A 170 -18.28 -3.64 8.88
C TRP A 170 -17.52 -4.98 9.06
N GLN A 171 -17.31 -5.74 8.00
CA GLN A 171 -16.54 -6.99 8.04
C GLN A 171 -15.04 -6.74 8.22
N LEU A 172 -14.57 -5.55 7.81
CA LEU A 172 -13.17 -5.16 7.84
C LEU A 172 -12.78 -4.37 9.10
N ARG A 173 -13.73 -3.79 9.83
CA ARG A 173 -13.45 -2.96 11.01
C ARG A 173 -12.61 -3.70 12.05
N GLY A 174 -11.55 -3.04 12.52
CA GLY A 174 -10.57 -3.58 13.46
C GLY A 174 -9.67 -4.67 12.85
N LYS A 175 -9.64 -4.82 11.51
CA LYS A 175 -8.95 -5.92 10.86
C LYS A 175 -7.80 -5.48 9.96
N LEU A 176 -6.78 -6.33 9.93
CA LEU A 176 -5.69 -6.32 8.96
C LEU A 176 -5.96 -7.37 7.91
N LEU A 177 -6.09 -6.95 6.65
CA LEU A 177 -6.22 -7.81 5.49
C LEU A 177 -4.82 -8.06 4.90
N LEU A 178 -4.36 -9.31 4.93
CA LEU A 178 -3.08 -9.71 4.35
C LEU A 178 -3.28 -10.28 2.96
N VAL A 179 -2.73 -9.62 1.96
CA VAL A 179 -2.85 -10.01 0.55
C VAL A 179 -1.46 -10.26 -0.02
N PHE A 180 -1.24 -11.47 -0.53
CA PHE A 180 0.08 -11.94 -0.97
C PHE A 180 0.11 -12.10 -2.49
N ASP A 181 1.20 -11.70 -3.13
CA ASP A 181 1.37 -11.98 -4.55
C ASP A 181 1.45 -13.51 -4.81
N LYS A 182 1.26 -13.89 -6.07
CA LYS A 182 1.19 -15.29 -6.50
C LYS A 182 2.47 -16.10 -6.22
N GLU A 183 3.58 -15.42 -5.93
CA GLU A 183 4.86 -16.07 -5.62
C GLU A 183 4.87 -16.61 -4.18
N PHE A 184 3.92 -16.17 -3.36
CA PHE A 184 3.74 -16.67 -2.01
C PHE A 184 2.90 -17.93 -2.02
N ASN A 185 3.54 -19.05 -2.30
CA ASN A 185 2.90 -20.37 -2.24
C ASN A 185 3.45 -21.14 -1.04
N SER A 186 2.76 -21.06 0.10
CA SER A 186 3.09 -21.86 1.28
C SER A 186 1.91 -22.77 1.61
N PRO A 187 2.13 -24.09 1.65
CA PRO A 187 1.08 -25.05 2.00
C PRO A 187 0.57 -24.89 3.43
N ASN A 188 1.29 -24.14 4.27
CA ASN A 188 0.95 -23.92 5.68
C ASN A 188 0.01 -22.73 5.91
N PHE A 189 -0.38 -22.02 4.86
CA PHE A 189 -1.21 -20.82 4.97
C PHE A 189 -2.39 -20.89 4.01
N SER A 190 -3.55 -20.58 4.55
CA SER A 190 -4.82 -20.64 3.83
C SER A 190 -5.65 -19.38 4.09
N THR A 191 -6.72 -19.20 3.35
CA THR A 191 -7.70 -18.13 3.60
C THR A 191 -8.37 -18.26 4.97
N ALA A 192 -8.48 -19.49 5.50
CA ALA A 192 -8.92 -19.74 6.87
C ALA A 192 -7.96 -19.14 7.91
N ASP A 193 -6.69 -19.02 7.57
CA ASP A 193 -5.65 -18.40 8.38
C ASP A 193 -5.51 -16.88 8.10
N GLY A 194 -6.26 -16.34 7.15
CA GLY A 194 -6.24 -14.92 6.78
C GLY A 194 -5.17 -14.54 5.75
N TYR A 195 -4.68 -15.53 4.99
CA TYR A 195 -3.75 -15.31 3.90
C TYR A 195 -4.48 -15.37 2.58
N TYR A 196 -4.64 -14.23 1.93
CA TYR A 196 -5.38 -14.12 0.70
C TYR A 196 -4.45 -13.94 -0.49
N PRO A 197 -4.69 -14.64 -1.60
CA PRO A 197 -3.89 -14.45 -2.80
C PRO A 197 -4.16 -13.08 -3.43
N TYR A 198 -3.10 -12.46 -3.92
CA TYR A 198 -3.18 -11.33 -4.81
C TYR A 198 -3.24 -11.82 -6.26
N HIS A 199 -4.22 -11.35 -6.99
CA HIS A 199 -4.36 -11.62 -8.42
C HIS A 199 -4.07 -10.34 -9.21
N LYS A 200 -3.15 -10.44 -10.16
CA LYS A 200 -2.86 -9.30 -11.06
C LYS A 200 -4.07 -8.96 -11.93
N TYR A 201 -4.87 -9.98 -12.25
CA TYR A 201 -6.09 -9.85 -13.04
C TYR A 201 -7.24 -10.53 -12.32
N PRO A 202 -8.48 -10.03 -12.49
CA PRO A 202 -9.64 -10.66 -11.90
C PRO A 202 -9.78 -12.09 -12.43
N THR A 203 -9.94 -13.01 -11.53
CA THR A 203 -10.27 -14.40 -11.86
C THR A 203 -11.66 -14.67 -11.29
N VAL A 204 -12.61 -14.91 -12.19
CA VAL A 204 -14.01 -15.16 -11.81
C VAL A 204 -14.09 -16.32 -10.81
N GLY A 205 -14.74 -16.08 -9.67
CA GLY A 205 -14.92 -17.07 -8.61
C GLY A 205 -13.70 -17.37 -7.75
N ALA A 206 -12.54 -16.77 -8.03
CA ALA A 206 -11.36 -16.97 -7.19
C ALA A 206 -11.48 -16.20 -5.87
N THR A 207 -11.05 -16.82 -4.78
CA THR A 207 -10.87 -16.12 -3.51
C THR A 207 -9.60 -15.28 -3.56
N GLY A 208 -9.69 -14.02 -3.17
CA GLY A 208 -8.54 -13.13 -3.13
C GLY A 208 -8.89 -11.69 -3.47
N LEU A 209 -7.87 -10.88 -3.63
CA LEU A 209 -7.99 -9.48 -4.01
C LEU A 209 -7.17 -9.20 -5.27
N SER A 210 -7.81 -8.63 -6.26
CA SER A 210 -7.13 -8.19 -7.47
C SER A 210 -6.90 -6.70 -7.43
N PHE A 211 -5.69 -6.28 -7.79
CA PHE A 211 -5.36 -4.89 -8.02
C PHE A 211 -4.99 -4.71 -9.48
N CYS A 212 -5.71 -3.87 -10.18
CA CYS A 212 -5.32 -3.38 -11.48
C CYS A 212 -4.66 -2.02 -11.34
N GLY A 213 -3.49 -1.90 -11.87
CA GLY A 213 -2.77 -0.64 -11.89
C GLY A 213 -1.48 -0.78 -12.67
N LYS A 214 -1.05 0.30 -13.30
CA LYS A 214 0.17 0.31 -14.08
C LYS A 214 1.36 0.28 -13.14
N TYR A 215 2.03 -0.84 -13.09
CA TYR A 215 3.14 -1.08 -12.17
C TYR A 215 4.38 -0.45 -12.76
N SER A 216 4.93 -0.32 -13.61
CA SER A 216 6.29 0.08 -13.96
C SER A 216 6.41 1.50 -14.46
N GLY A 217 7.05 2.27 -13.68
CA GLY A 217 7.48 3.60 -14.07
C GLY A 217 6.36 4.61 -14.10
N GLY A 218 5.38 4.38 -13.23
CA GLY A 218 4.33 5.31 -12.89
C GLY A 218 3.65 6.02 -14.06
N LEU A 219 2.36 6.21 -13.96
CA LEU A 219 1.67 7.18 -14.81
C LEU A 219 2.43 8.52 -14.87
N GLY A 220 3.11 8.90 -13.77
CA GLY A 220 3.97 10.08 -13.70
C GLY A 220 5.15 10.08 -14.66
N LYS A 221 5.81 8.94 -14.88
CA LYS A 221 7.01 8.93 -15.72
C LYS A 221 6.72 8.98 -17.21
N SER A 222 5.68 8.31 -17.67
CA SER A 222 5.31 8.36 -19.08
C SER A 222 4.68 9.69 -19.48
N LEU A 223 4.06 10.41 -18.54
CA LEU A 223 3.44 11.71 -18.78
C LEU A 223 4.37 12.89 -18.46
N ALA A 224 5.24 12.77 -17.44
CA ALA A 224 6.29 13.75 -17.21
C ALA A 224 7.29 13.84 -18.37
N LEU A 225 7.53 12.73 -19.09
CA LEU A 225 8.38 12.72 -20.28
C LEU A 225 7.70 13.30 -21.52
N LYS A 226 6.37 13.34 -21.59
CA LYS A 226 5.64 13.98 -22.70
C LYS A 226 5.45 15.47 -22.53
N SER A 227 5.40 15.98 -21.30
CA SER A 227 5.43 17.43 -21.05
C SER A 227 6.87 17.91 -21.08
N LYS A 228 7.33 18.45 -22.21
CA LYS A 228 8.63 19.12 -22.32
C LYS A 228 8.78 20.34 -21.41
N ASP A 229 7.73 20.77 -20.75
CA ASP A 229 7.72 21.87 -19.81
C ASP A 229 7.98 21.41 -18.37
N LYS A 230 9.22 21.53 -17.98
CA LYS A 230 9.71 21.35 -16.61
C LYS A 230 8.88 22.23 -15.67
N GLY A 231 7.88 21.67 -15.02
CA GLY A 231 7.27 22.30 -13.86
C GLY A 231 5.78 22.65 -13.92
N ASN A 232 5.13 22.68 -15.07
CA ASN A 232 3.70 22.96 -15.15
C ASN A 232 2.91 21.75 -15.68
N TRP A 233 2.37 20.97 -14.75
CA TRP A 233 1.26 20.08 -15.09
C TRP A 233 0.05 20.97 -15.39
N SER A 234 -0.31 21.08 -16.65
CA SER A 234 -1.57 21.70 -17.04
C SER A 234 -2.74 20.79 -16.60
N ALA A 235 -3.91 21.37 -16.46
CA ALA A 235 -5.14 20.61 -16.25
C ALA A 235 -5.30 19.49 -17.30
N ALA A 236 -4.88 19.73 -18.54
CA ALA A 236 -4.85 18.74 -19.62
C ALA A 236 -4.00 17.51 -19.30
N GLY A 237 -2.84 17.68 -18.68
CA GLY A 237 -1.99 16.55 -18.28
C GLY A 237 -2.58 15.69 -17.17
N ALA A 238 -3.37 16.26 -16.27
CA ALA A 238 -4.10 15.51 -15.25
C ALA A 238 -5.23 14.68 -15.86
N VAL A 239 -5.95 15.24 -16.85
CA VAL A 239 -7.00 14.53 -17.61
C VAL A 239 -6.41 13.35 -18.39
N GLU A 240 -5.32 13.56 -19.12
CA GLU A 240 -4.66 12.49 -19.87
C GLU A 240 -4.22 11.34 -18.96
N MET A 241 -3.70 11.68 -17.78
CA MET A 241 -3.27 10.69 -16.79
C MET A 241 -4.46 9.92 -16.22
N ALA A 242 -5.54 10.61 -15.89
CA ALA A 242 -6.75 9.99 -15.39
C ALA A 242 -7.39 9.07 -16.43
N ASN A 243 -7.48 9.50 -17.69
CA ASN A 243 -7.97 8.68 -18.80
C ASN A 243 -7.10 7.44 -19.02
N ALA A 244 -5.78 7.59 -19.10
CA ALA A 244 -4.87 6.46 -19.28
C ALA A 244 -4.95 5.44 -18.13
N ALA A 245 -5.17 5.92 -16.91
CA ALA A 245 -5.39 5.05 -15.76
C ALA A 245 -6.71 4.29 -15.85
N CYS A 246 -7.79 4.95 -16.26
CA CYS A 246 -9.10 4.33 -16.46
C CYS A 246 -9.06 3.33 -17.62
N GLU A 247 -8.46 3.65 -18.75
CA GLU A 247 -8.29 2.74 -19.88
C GLU A 247 -7.53 1.47 -19.49
N GLU A 248 -6.44 1.60 -18.73
CA GLU A 248 -5.70 0.46 -18.20
C GLU A 248 -6.61 -0.40 -17.28
N HIS A 249 -7.39 0.23 -16.43
CA HIS A 249 -8.31 -0.46 -15.54
C HIS A 249 -9.41 -1.20 -16.33
N GLU A 250 -10.05 -0.57 -17.30
CA GLU A 250 -11.09 -1.15 -18.13
C GLU A 250 -10.56 -2.30 -19.00
N SER A 251 -9.36 -2.17 -19.55
CA SER A 251 -8.73 -3.22 -20.36
C SER A 251 -8.49 -4.52 -19.59
N HIS A 252 -8.52 -4.47 -18.26
CA HIS A 252 -8.33 -5.61 -17.35
C HIS A 252 -9.63 -6.10 -16.71
N GLY A 253 -10.78 -5.75 -17.27
CA GLY A 253 -12.07 -6.33 -16.91
C GLY A 253 -12.88 -5.56 -15.87
N GLY A 254 -12.56 -4.31 -15.61
CA GLY A 254 -13.29 -3.32 -14.79
C GLY A 254 -14.17 -3.92 -13.66
N GLY A 255 -14.44 -3.33 -12.57
CA GLY A 255 -15.50 -3.76 -11.66
C GLY A 255 -15.14 -4.75 -10.55
N ASP A 256 -14.39 -5.79 -10.84
CA ASP A 256 -14.13 -6.90 -9.91
C ASP A 256 -12.76 -6.84 -9.24
N HIS A 257 -12.06 -5.73 -9.35
CA HIS A 257 -10.76 -5.51 -8.74
C HIS A 257 -10.62 -4.08 -8.24
N LEU A 258 -9.62 -3.85 -7.39
CA LEU A 258 -9.28 -2.52 -6.92
C LEU A 258 -8.41 -1.81 -7.97
N PHE A 259 -8.83 -0.62 -8.35
CA PHE A 259 -8.09 0.26 -9.23
C PHE A 259 -7.02 1.01 -8.43
N TRP A 260 -5.74 0.65 -8.61
CA TRP A 260 -4.62 1.26 -7.91
C TRP A 260 -3.88 2.25 -8.80
N VAL A 261 -3.86 3.50 -8.43
CA VAL A 261 -3.04 4.54 -9.05
C VAL A 261 -1.77 4.76 -8.22
N TYR A 262 -0.61 4.59 -8.83
CA TYR A 262 0.66 4.93 -8.23
C TYR A 262 0.96 6.41 -8.50
N TRP A 263 0.68 7.25 -7.51
CA TRP A 263 0.88 8.69 -7.56
C TRP A 263 2.27 9.03 -7.03
N GLN A 264 3.30 8.69 -7.81
CA GLN A 264 4.69 8.86 -7.45
C GLN A 264 5.54 9.18 -8.66
N GLU A 265 6.68 9.82 -8.44
CA GLU A 265 7.72 10.00 -9.45
C GLU A 265 8.93 9.16 -9.06
N THR A 266 9.30 8.21 -9.91
CA THR A 266 10.46 7.33 -9.68
C THR A 266 11.64 7.81 -10.50
N GLY A 267 12.78 8.04 -9.85
CA GLY A 267 14.05 8.33 -10.50
C GLY A 267 14.84 9.46 -9.84
N GLY A 268 16.12 9.24 -9.65
CA GLY A 268 17.03 10.20 -9.08
C GLY A 268 17.53 9.85 -7.67
N ASP A 269 18.21 10.81 -7.05
CA ASP A 269 18.62 10.72 -5.66
C ASP A 269 17.47 11.11 -4.70
N VAL A 270 17.63 10.83 -3.40
CA VAL A 270 16.60 11.12 -2.37
C VAL A 270 16.11 12.55 -2.39
N LEU A 271 17.03 13.49 -2.56
CA LEU A 271 16.67 14.90 -2.52
C LEU A 271 15.76 15.25 -3.70
N LYS A 272 16.04 14.69 -4.87
CA LYS A 272 15.20 14.82 -6.07
C LYS A 272 13.88 14.09 -5.90
N GLN A 273 13.89 12.92 -5.30
CA GLN A 273 12.71 12.11 -5.06
C GLN A 273 11.77 12.81 -4.06
N THR A 274 12.29 13.37 -2.97
CA THR A 274 11.49 14.16 -2.02
C THR A 274 10.90 15.39 -2.69
N THR A 275 11.69 16.14 -3.46
CA THR A 275 11.22 17.33 -4.19
C THR A 275 10.19 16.95 -5.26
N ALA A 276 10.40 15.86 -5.97
CA ALA A 276 9.46 15.35 -6.96
C ALA A 276 8.15 14.93 -6.29
N SER A 277 8.20 14.22 -5.16
CA SER A 277 7.01 13.83 -4.40
C SER A 277 6.23 15.04 -3.89
N GLN A 278 6.90 16.08 -3.40
CA GLN A 278 6.24 17.33 -3.01
C GLN A 278 5.53 17.99 -4.21
N GLY A 279 6.16 17.99 -5.38
CA GLY A 279 5.54 18.44 -6.62
C GLY A 279 4.32 17.61 -7.00
N MET A 280 4.39 16.29 -6.86
CA MET A 280 3.26 15.40 -7.10
C MET A 280 2.11 15.66 -6.12
N HIS A 281 2.38 15.83 -4.83
CA HIS A 281 1.36 16.16 -3.81
C HIS A 281 0.66 17.48 -4.11
N ALA A 282 1.37 18.49 -4.58
CA ALA A 282 0.78 19.78 -4.98
C ALA A 282 -0.19 19.65 -6.17
N ARG A 283 0.05 18.69 -7.06
CA ARG A 283 -0.76 18.44 -8.27
C ARG A 283 -1.92 17.47 -8.05
N LEU A 284 -1.94 16.78 -6.92
CA LEU A 284 -2.94 15.76 -6.62
C LEU A 284 -4.37 16.30 -6.67
N ASP A 285 -4.61 17.54 -6.22
CA ASP A 285 -5.95 18.15 -6.28
C ASP A 285 -6.46 18.28 -7.71
N ASN A 286 -5.60 18.68 -8.65
CA ASN A 286 -5.97 18.76 -10.06
C ASN A 286 -6.31 17.38 -10.63
N PHE A 287 -5.49 16.37 -10.33
CA PHE A 287 -5.78 15.00 -10.72
C PHE A 287 -7.10 14.50 -10.16
N LEU A 288 -7.36 14.69 -8.85
CA LEU A 288 -8.58 14.26 -8.21
C LEU A 288 -9.82 15.01 -8.70
N SER A 289 -9.66 16.28 -9.12
CA SER A 289 -10.76 17.07 -9.67
C SER A 289 -11.32 16.47 -10.96
N GLU A 290 -10.50 15.80 -11.76
CA GLU A 290 -10.95 15.16 -12.99
C GLU A 290 -11.91 14.01 -12.72
N PHE A 291 -11.68 13.22 -11.67
CA PHE A 291 -12.60 12.16 -11.26
C PHE A 291 -13.91 12.69 -10.66
N ARG A 292 -13.89 13.90 -10.11
CA ARG A 292 -15.11 14.55 -9.59
C ARG A 292 -15.92 15.25 -10.67
N ASN A 293 -15.33 15.47 -11.83
CA ASN A 293 -16.02 16.11 -12.95
C ASN A 293 -16.95 15.10 -13.65
N PRO A 294 -18.29 15.25 -13.54
CA PRO A 294 -19.21 14.27 -14.08
C PRO A 294 -19.17 14.18 -15.62
N LYS A 295 -18.60 15.17 -16.29
CA LYS A 295 -18.43 15.18 -17.75
C LYS A 295 -17.38 14.16 -18.20
N ASN A 296 -16.40 13.85 -17.35
CA ASN A 296 -15.29 12.96 -17.72
C ASN A 296 -15.66 11.48 -17.60
N LYS A 297 -16.72 11.13 -16.86
CA LYS A 297 -17.19 9.75 -16.65
C LYS A 297 -16.07 8.78 -16.18
N LEU A 298 -15.09 9.28 -15.47
CA LEU A 298 -13.94 8.50 -15.00
C LEU A 298 -14.33 7.64 -13.81
N ARG A 299 -13.83 6.43 -13.78
CA ARG A 299 -13.97 5.55 -12.62
C ARG A 299 -13.04 5.99 -11.50
N LEU A 300 -13.60 6.15 -10.29
CA LEU A 300 -12.84 6.52 -9.10
C LEU A 300 -11.75 5.49 -8.77
N PRO A 301 -10.49 5.89 -8.56
CA PRO A 301 -9.47 5.01 -8.03
C PRO A 301 -9.85 4.47 -6.65
N ASN A 302 -9.60 3.18 -6.43
CA ASN A 302 -9.81 2.58 -5.12
C ASN A 302 -8.62 2.80 -4.20
N VAL A 303 -7.41 2.90 -4.76
CA VAL A 303 -6.19 3.17 -4.02
C VAL A 303 -5.36 4.21 -4.75
N ILE A 304 -4.93 5.22 -4.03
CA ILE A 304 -3.94 6.18 -4.50
C ILE A 304 -2.69 6.03 -3.63
N GLY A 305 -1.71 5.28 -4.16
CA GLY A 305 -0.45 5.02 -3.48
C GLY A 305 0.57 6.11 -3.75
N HIS A 306 1.19 6.65 -2.71
CA HIS A 306 2.17 7.73 -2.85
C HIS A 306 3.35 7.56 -1.91
N ASP A 307 4.44 8.25 -2.25
CA ASP A 307 5.62 8.37 -1.42
C ASP A 307 5.42 9.45 -0.34
N PHE A 308 6.16 9.31 0.76
CA PHE A 308 6.18 10.27 1.86
C PHE A 308 4.77 10.64 2.37
N VAL A 309 4.04 9.59 2.78
CA VAL A 309 2.68 9.72 3.32
C VAL A 309 2.60 10.78 4.41
N ASP A 310 1.71 11.74 4.21
CA ASP A 310 1.38 12.80 5.16
C ASP A 310 -0.13 13.01 5.26
N ALA A 311 -0.55 13.65 6.36
CA ALA A 311 -1.96 13.89 6.64
C ALA A 311 -2.64 14.80 5.60
N THR A 312 -1.90 15.75 5.02
CA THR A 312 -2.45 16.70 4.04
C THR A 312 -2.82 15.98 2.75
N THR A 313 -1.90 15.16 2.24
CA THR A 313 -2.11 14.36 1.03
C THR A 313 -3.23 13.35 1.23
N CYS A 314 -3.24 12.66 2.37
CA CYS A 314 -4.32 11.74 2.69
C CYS A 314 -5.70 12.44 2.74
N ARG A 315 -5.81 13.62 3.36
CA ARG A 315 -7.08 14.39 3.36
C ARG A 315 -7.59 14.70 1.95
N LYS A 316 -6.70 15.00 1.01
CA LYS A 316 -7.11 15.25 -0.39
C LYS A 316 -7.76 14.00 -0.99
N ILE A 317 -7.16 12.83 -0.78
CA ILE A 317 -7.67 11.54 -1.25
C ILE A 317 -9.01 11.21 -0.57
N LEU A 318 -9.11 11.42 0.74
CA LEU A 318 -10.32 11.13 1.52
C LEU A 318 -11.55 11.89 1.04
N LYS A 319 -11.38 13.09 0.49
CA LYS A 319 -12.48 13.88 -0.13
C LYS A 319 -13.16 13.17 -1.31
N MET A 320 -12.58 12.08 -1.79
CA MET A 320 -13.20 11.26 -2.84
C MET A 320 -14.26 10.29 -2.29
N ASN A 321 -14.35 10.12 -0.98
CA ASN A 321 -15.38 9.32 -0.32
C ASN A 321 -16.49 10.23 0.18
N PRO A 322 -17.71 10.17 -0.39
CA PRO A 322 -18.77 11.11 -0.07
C PRO A 322 -19.27 11.05 1.38
N ASP A 323 -19.08 9.90 2.05
CA ASP A 323 -19.52 9.69 3.43
C ASP A 323 -18.50 10.16 4.47
N VAL A 324 -17.31 10.56 4.04
CA VAL A 324 -16.25 11.02 4.96
C VAL A 324 -16.38 12.52 5.17
N ASP A 325 -16.68 12.89 6.41
CA ASP A 325 -16.58 14.31 6.81
C ASP A 325 -15.10 14.73 6.79
N THR A 326 -14.78 15.58 5.84
CA THR A 326 -13.41 16.08 5.63
C THR A 326 -13.16 17.41 6.34
N GLN A 327 -14.07 17.87 7.17
CA GLN A 327 -13.84 19.00 8.07
C GLN A 327 -13.02 18.51 9.26
N PHE A 328 -11.71 18.37 9.04
CA PHE A 328 -10.73 17.96 10.06
C PHE A 328 -10.03 19.19 10.65
#